data_49a6191f124adb6f5ef30fdebbc2a34a
#
_entry.id   49a6191f124adb6f5ef30fdebbc2a34a
#
_cell.length_a   1.000
_cell.length_b   1.000
_cell.length_c   1.000
_cell.angle_alpha   90.00
_cell.angle_beta   90.00
_cell.angle_gamma   90.00
#
_symmetry.space_group_name_H-M   'P 1'
#
loop_
_entity.id
_entity.type
_entity.pdbx_description
1 polymer ?
#
loop_
_entity_poly.entity_id
_entity_poly.type
_entity_poly.pdbx_seq_one_letter_code
_entity_poly.pdbx_strand_id
1 'polypeptide(L)'
;MTDAFAVGSEEGEARWWLGALAVIKATAADTGGHLTVVDVTDPPGLEAPLHVHHKEDEAFWVLEGDVTFEVGGRTIEASVGDFVFGPRDVPHRYKVGDAGSRMLFILTPGGFEALVRATSDPAESRTLPPADHPMPDEEQMMAAQAAAGCAPVG
;
A
#
# COMPACT_ATOMS: atom_id res chain seq x y z
N MET A 1 -24.97 8.20 -6.69
CA MET A 1 -24.85 8.33 -5.22
C MET A 1 -24.15 7.08 -4.70
N THR A 2 -23.20 7.27 -3.82
CA THR A 2 -22.46 6.17 -3.22
C THR A 2 -23.24 5.64 -2.01
N ASP A 3 -23.43 4.32 -1.95
CA ASP A 3 -24.12 3.69 -0.83
C ASP A 3 -23.18 3.51 0.37
N ALA A 4 -23.76 3.49 1.56
CA ALA A 4 -23.02 3.11 2.76
C ALA A 4 -22.69 1.62 2.72
N PHE A 5 -21.49 1.27 3.15
CA PHE A 5 -21.05 -0.12 3.19
C PHE A 5 -20.13 -0.38 4.38
N ALA A 6 -19.93 -1.65 4.69
CA ALA A 6 -18.96 -2.10 5.68
C ALA A 6 -18.21 -3.31 5.12
N VAL A 7 -16.93 -3.40 5.44
CA VAL A 7 -16.08 -4.55 5.10
C VAL A 7 -15.48 -5.08 6.40
N GLY A 8 -15.81 -6.31 6.74
CA GLY A 8 -15.39 -6.94 7.99
C GLY A 8 -13.89 -7.25 8.04
N SER A 9 -13.41 -7.65 9.20
CA SER A 9 -11.99 -7.96 9.41
C SER A 9 -11.46 -9.07 8.50
N GLU A 10 -12.32 -10.07 8.20
CA GLU A 10 -11.99 -11.20 7.34
C GLU A 10 -12.50 -11.03 5.90
N GLU A 11 -12.92 -9.83 5.53
CA GLU A 11 -13.49 -9.50 4.24
C GLU A 11 -12.56 -8.55 3.48
N GLY A 12 -12.82 -8.38 2.18
CA GLY A 12 -12.03 -7.59 1.26
C GLY A 12 -11.26 -8.45 0.27
N GLU A 13 -10.70 -7.80 -0.75
CA GLU A 13 -9.95 -8.49 -1.80
C GLU A 13 -8.51 -8.73 -1.34
N ALA A 14 -8.19 -9.97 -1.00
CA ALA A 14 -6.84 -10.34 -0.54
C ALA A 14 -5.91 -10.59 -1.74
N ARG A 15 -4.75 -9.95 -1.74
CA ARG A 15 -3.74 -10.03 -2.79
C ARG A 15 -2.35 -10.27 -2.18
N TRP A 16 -1.55 -11.08 -2.85
CA TRP A 16 -0.12 -11.16 -2.56
C TRP A 16 0.61 -10.13 -3.40
N TRP A 17 1.01 -9.06 -2.76
CA TRP A 17 1.53 -7.85 -3.40
C TRP A 17 2.92 -7.50 -2.90
N LEU A 18 3.94 -7.65 -3.77
CA LEU A 18 5.32 -7.23 -3.52
C LEU A 18 5.92 -7.77 -2.21
N GLY A 19 5.62 -9.02 -1.90
CA GLY A 19 6.07 -9.67 -0.67
C GLY A 19 5.16 -9.48 0.53
N ALA A 20 4.09 -8.73 0.40
CA ALA A 20 3.11 -8.43 1.45
C ALA A 20 1.76 -9.10 1.20
N LEU A 21 0.94 -9.17 2.25
CA LEU A 21 -0.49 -9.41 2.11
C LEU A 21 -1.21 -8.07 2.08
N ALA A 22 -1.80 -7.75 0.94
CA ALA A 22 -2.59 -6.54 0.76
C ALA A 22 -4.07 -6.91 0.64
N VAL A 23 -4.91 -6.37 1.51
CA VAL A 23 -6.36 -6.57 1.47
C VAL A 23 -7.03 -5.25 1.12
N ILE A 24 -7.60 -5.18 -0.08
CA ILE A 24 -8.30 -3.98 -0.53
C ILE A 24 -9.65 -3.91 0.19
N LYS A 25 -9.83 -2.87 1.00
CA LYS A 25 -11.04 -2.65 1.81
C LYS A 25 -12.02 -1.68 1.16
N ALA A 26 -11.52 -0.71 0.40
CA ALA A 26 -12.35 0.24 -0.32
C ALA A 26 -11.65 0.66 -1.61
N THR A 27 -12.43 0.82 -2.65
CA THR A 27 -11.96 1.23 -3.98
C THR A 27 -12.59 2.55 -4.40
N ALA A 28 -12.06 3.13 -5.48
CA ALA A 28 -12.69 4.30 -6.10
C ALA A 28 -14.16 4.02 -6.48
N ALA A 29 -14.44 2.82 -7.02
CA ALA A 29 -15.81 2.44 -7.39
C ALA A 29 -16.75 2.39 -6.18
N ASP A 30 -16.28 1.89 -5.04
CA ASP A 30 -17.09 1.80 -3.81
C ASP A 30 -17.38 3.18 -3.21
N THR A 31 -16.45 4.12 -3.36
CA THR A 31 -16.46 5.40 -2.63
C THR A 31 -16.76 6.61 -3.51
N GLY A 32 -17.24 6.41 -4.73
CA GLY A 32 -17.48 7.52 -5.65
C GLY A 32 -16.22 8.28 -6.06
N GLY A 33 -15.09 7.60 -6.10
CA GLY A 33 -13.79 8.17 -6.47
C GLY A 33 -13.03 8.81 -5.32
N HIS A 34 -13.54 8.79 -4.09
CA HIS A 34 -12.97 9.57 -2.99
C HIS A 34 -11.71 8.97 -2.38
N LEU A 35 -11.65 7.64 -2.22
CA LEU A 35 -10.50 7.03 -1.57
C LEU A 35 -10.29 5.57 -1.98
N THR A 36 -9.08 5.10 -1.75
CA THR A 36 -8.70 3.68 -1.72
C THR A 36 -8.17 3.38 -0.32
N VAL A 37 -8.58 2.26 0.26
CA VAL A 37 -8.05 1.77 1.53
C VAL A 37 -7.54 0.35 1.35
N VAL A 38 -6.29 0.13 1.71
CA VAL A 38 -5.63 -1.18 1.65
C VAL A 38 -5.04 -1.50 3.03
N ASP A 39 -5.40 -2.64 3.57
CA ASP A 39 -4.84 -3.20 4.80
C ASP A 39 -3.62 -4.05 4.41
N VAL A 40 -2.42 -3.59 4.74
CA VAL A 40 -1.17 -4.20 4.30
C VAL A 40 -0.42 -4.81 5.48
N THR A 41 -0.16 -6.11 5.40
CA THR A 41 0.71 -6.81 6.33
C THR A 41 2.04 -7.09 5.63
N ASP A 42 3.12 -6.55 6.18
CA ASP A 42 4.46 -6.67 5.63
C ASP A 42 5.32 -7.64 6.44
N PRO A 43 6.20 -8.42 5.78
CA PRO A 43 7.18 -9.24 6.50
C PRO A 43 8.25 -8.39 7.18
N PRO A 44 8.95 -8.96 8.19
CA PRO A 44 10.07 -8.28 8.83
C PRO A 44 11.11 -7.76 7.84
N GLY A 45 11.55 -6.53 8.03
CA GLY A 45 12.62 -5.92 7.27
C GLY A 45 12.29 -5.53 5.82
N LEU A 46 11.04 -5.62 5.39
CA LEU A 46 10.65 -5.19 4.04
C LEU A 46 10.97 -3.71 3.85
N GLU A 47 11.56 -3.39 2.72
CA GLU A 47 11.85 -2.01 2.31
C GLU A 47 11.07 -1.67 1.03
N ALA A 48 10.25 -0.64 1.09
CA ALA A 48 9.64 -0.06 -0.09
C ALA A 48 10.66 0.89 -0.76
N PRO A 49 10.87 0.82 -2.08
CA PRO A 49 11.77 1.73 -2.76
C PRO A 49 11.24 3.16 -2.74
N LEU A 50 12.15 4.13 -2.83
CA LEU A 50 11.77 5.55 -2.90
C LEU A 50 10.95 5.79 -4.17
N HIS A 51 9.77 6.38 -4.02
CA HIS A 51 8.84 6.63 -5.11
C HIS A 51 8.00 7.88 -4.84
N VAL A 52 7.30 8.32 -5.86
CA VAL A 52 6.44 9.49 -5.79
C VAL A 52 5.09 9.19 -6.44
N HIS A 53 4.02 9.66 -5.82
CA HIS A 53 2.66 9.63 -6.37
C HIS A 53 2.30 11.01 -6.90
N HIS A 54 1.83 11.07 -8.16
CA HIS A 54 1.42 12.33 -8.78
C HIS A 54 -0.11 12.54 -8.77
N LYS A 55 -0.88 11.49 -8.46
CA LYS A 55 -2.34 11.54 -8.49
C LYS A 55 -3.00 11.60 -7.12
N GLU A 56 -2.36 11.02 -6.11
CA GLU A 56 -2.96 10.89 -4.78
C GLU A 56 -2.02 11.29 -3.65
N ASP A 57 -2.62 11.75 -2.56
CA ASP A 57 -1.97 11.79 -1.26
C ASP A 57 -2.07 10.40 -0.65
N GLU A 58 -1.06 9.96 0.08
CA GLU A 58 -1.03 8.66 0.74
C GLU A 58 -0.79 8.82 2.23
N ALA A 59 -1.71 8.28 3.02
CA ALA A 59 -1.59 8.25 4.47
C ALA A 59 -1.42 6.82 4.97
N PHE A 60 -0.69 6.69 6.06
CA PHE A 60 -0.41 5.41 6.71
C PHE A 60 -0.85 5.46 8.16
N TRP A 61 -1.56 4.45 8.61
CA TRP A 61 -1.89 4.26 10.01
C TRP A 61 -1.29 2.93 10.48
N VAL A 62 -0.37 2.99 11.44
CA VAL A 62 0.30 1.79 11.94
C VAL A 62 -0.61 1.06 12.93
N LEU A 63 -0.92 -0.20 12.61
CA LEU A 63 -1.74 -1.08 13.44
C LEU A 63 -0.91 -2.09 14.24
N GLU A 64 0.21 -2.54 13.68
CA GLU A 64 1.13 -3.50 14.30
C GLU A 64 2.56 -3.19 13.88
N GLY A 65 3.51 -3.40 14.78
CA GLY A 65 4.94 -3.27 14.50
C GLY A 65 5.46 -1.84 14.53
N ASP A 66 6.70 -1.68 14.06
CA ASP A 66 7.39 -0.42 13.94
C ASP A 66 7.84 -0.20 12.50
N VAL A 67 7.74 1.02 12.01
CA VAL A 67 8.05 1.37 10.63
C VAL A 67 8.83 2.69 10.61
N THR A 68 9.92 2.71 9.87
CA THR A 68 10.68 3.94 9.60
C THR A 68 10.28 4.49 8.24
N PHE A 69 9.75 5.70 8.20
CA PHE A 69 9.41 6.40 6.96
C PHE A 69 10.47 7.44 6.62
N GLU A 70 10.67 7.65 5.34
CA GLU A 70 11.36 8.82 4.81
C GLU A 70 10.39 9.53 3.88
N VAL A 71 10.04 10.76 4.21
CA VAL A 71 9.06 11.58 3.46
C VAL A 71 9.68 12.95 3.20
N GLY A 72 9.91 13.29 1.94
CA GLY A 72 10.52 14.57 1.56
C GLY A 72 11.86 14.82 2.25
N GLY A 73 12.66 13.79 2.44
CA GLY A 73 13.95 13.86 3.11
C GLY A 73 13.88 13.86 4.65
N ARG A 74 12.69 13.80 5.24
CA ARG A 74 12.52 13.68 6.70
C ARG A 74 12.38 12.22 7.10
N THR A 75 13.10 11.80 8.13
CA THR A 75 12.95 10.49 8.74
C THR A 75 11.89 10.55 9.85
N ILE A 76 10.94 9.65 9.81
CA ILE A 76 9.85 9.54 10.79
C ILE A 76 9.82 8.10 11.32
N GLU A 77 10.05 7.96 12.63
CA GLU A 77 9.89 6.68 13.31
C GLU A 77 8.43 6.54 13.77
N ALA A 78 7.73 5.51 13.31
CA ALA A 78 6.33 5.30 13.62
C ALA A 78 6.11 3.95 14.31
N SER A 79 5.21 3.92 15.27
CA SER A 79 4.79 2.73 16.00
C SER A 79 3.27 2.65 16.07
N VAL A 80 2.74 1.62 16.74
CA VAL A 80 1.29 1.37 16.81
C VAL A 80 0.50 2.60 17.24
N GLY A 81 -0.49 2.97 16.43
CA GLY A 81 -1.35 4.14 16.64
C GLY A 81 -0.86 5.41 15.96
N ASP A 82 0.33 5.41 15.39
CA ASP A 82 0.86 6.59 14.70
C ASP A 82 0.29 6.72 13.29
N PHE A 83 0.12 7.96 12.88
CA PHE A 83 -0.34 8.38 11.56
C PHE A 83 0.77 9.11 10.83
N VAL A 84 1.05 8.71 9.60
CA VAL A 84 2.05 9.36 8.73
C VAL A 84 1.38 9.80 7.44
N PHE A 85 1.66 11.02 7.00
CA PHE A 85 1.10 11.59 5.78
C PHE A 85 2.18 11.83 4.73
N GLY A 86 2.00 11.23 3.56
CA GLY A 86 2.83 11.43 2.37
C GLY A 86 2.07 12.25 1.32
N PRO A 87 2.32 13.56 1.19
CA PRO A 87 1.64 14.37 0.17
C PRO A 87 1.99 13.90 -1.23
N ARG A 88 1.06 14.08 -2.18
CA ARG A 88 1.38 13.88 -3.61
C ARG A 88 2.55 14.77 -4.02
N ASP A 89 3.29 14.32 -5.00
CA ASP A 89 4.49 15.00 -5.52
C ASP A 89 5.67 15.06 -4.53
N VAL A 90 5.55 14.47 -3.35
CA VAL A 90 6.64 14.38 -2.36
C VAL A 90 7.14 12.93 -2.31
N PRO A 91 8.39 12.67 -2.68
CA PRO A 91 8.96 11.32 -2.63
C PRO A 91 8.95 10.74 -1.22
N HIS A 92 8.61 9.46 -1.13
CA HIS A 92 8.63 8.75 0.15
C HIS A 92 8.98 7.26 -0.02
N ARG A 93 9.39 6.67 1.09
CA ARG A 93 9.61 5.23 1.25
C ARG A 93 9.43 4.84 2.71
N TYR A 94 9.37 3.53 2.97
CA TYR A 94 9.38 3.03 4.33
C TYR A 94 10.20 1.75 4.46
N LYS A 95 10.62 1.49 5.69
CA LYS A 95 11.30 0.26 6.09
C LYS A 95 10.59 -0.33 7.31
N VAL A 96 10.24 -1.59 7.20
CA VAL A 96 9.56 -2.33 8.27
C VAL A 96 10.60 -2.83 9.28
N GLY A 97 10.25 -2.76 10.56
CA GLY A 97 11.09 -3.28 11.65
C GLY A 97 11.15 -4.81 11.70
N ASP A 98 11.87 -5.33 12.68
CA ASP A 98 12.21 -6.77 12.80
C ASP A 98 11.01 -7.67 13.14
N ALA A 99 9.90 -7.10 13.60
CA ALA A 99 8.67 -7.83 13.93
C ALA A 99 7.65 -7.89 12.78
N GLY A 100 7.96 -7.27 11.63
CA GLY A 100 6.97 -7.03 10.59
C GLY A 100 6.06 -5.86 10.94
N SER A 101 5.10 -5.58 10.09
CA SER A 101 4.13 -4.50 10.35
C SER A 101 2.77 -4.82 9.74
N ARG A 102 1.77 -4.11 10.23
CA ARG A 102 0.46 -4.02 9.61
C ARG A 102 0.04 -2.56 9.62
N MET A 103 -0.37 -2.05 8.46
CA MET A 103 -0.75 -0.66 8.28
C MET A 103 -2.00 -0.55 7.42
N LEU A 104 -2.79 0.48 7.64
CA LEU A 104 -3.75 0.93 6.63
C LEU A 104 -3.05 1.93 5.71
N PHE A 105 -3.13 1.68 4.41
CA PHE A 105 -2.79 2.66 3.38
C PHE A 105 -4.08 3.34 2.95
N ILE A 106 -4.15 4.65 3.08
CA ILE A 106 -5.32 5.45 2.73
C ILE A 106 -4.89 6.45 1.67
N LEU A 107 -5.45 6.31 0.47
CA LEU A 107 -5.08 7.15 -0.67
C LEU A 107 -6.28 7.96 -1.15
N THR A 108 -6.06 9.25 -1.38
CA THR A 108 -7.08 10.18 -1.87
C THR A 108 -6.55 11.04 -3.01
N PRO A 109 -7.31 11.18 -4.13
CA PRO A 109 -8.54 10.46 -4.49
C PRO A 109 -8.30 8.95 -4.66
N GLY A 110 -9.38 8.17 -4.82
CA GLY A 110 -9.32 6.73 -5.05
C GLY A 110 -8.77 6.38 -6.43
N GLY A 111 -8.37 5.13 -6.60
CA GLY A 111 -7.86 4.59 -7.88
C GLY A 111 -6.58 3.75 -7.76
N PHE A 112 -5.85 3.89 -6.67
CA PHE A 112 -4.58 3.17 -6.45
C PHE A 112 -4.74 1.65 -6.44
N GLU A 113 -5.93 1.13 -6.14
CA GLU A 113 -6.22 -0.30 -6.22
C GLU A 113 -5.90 -0.89 -7.60
N ALA A 114 -5.93 -0.08 -8.65
CA ALA A 114 -5.56 -0.54 -9.99
C ALA A 114 -4.09 -0.95 -10.07
N LEU A 115 -3.19 -0.21 -9.43
CA LEU A 115 -1.77 -0.56 -9.34
C LEU A 115 -1.59 -1.84 -8.52
N VAL A 116 -2.23 -1.93 -7.37
CA VAL A 116 -2.16 -3.13 -6.52
C VAL A 116 -2.59 -4.36 -7.30
N ARG A 117 -3.72 -4.29 -8.00
CA ARG A 117 -4.23 -5.41 -8.83
C ARG A 117 -3.30 -5.75 -9.98
N ALA A 118 -2.72 -4.76 -10.65
CA ALA A 118 -1.84 -4.96 -11.79
C ALA A 118 -0.48 -5.55 -11.43
N THR A 119 -0.05 -5.45 -10.17
CA THR A 119 1.28 -5.89 -9.71
C THR A 119 1.22 -6.97 -8.63
N SER A 120 0.09 -7.63 -8.50
CA SER A 120 -0.13 -8.68 -7.50
C SER A 120 -0.93 -9.84 -8.09
N ASP A 121 -1.01 -10.92 -7.34
CA ASP A 121 -1.86 -12.08 -7.62
C ASP A 121 -2.91 -12.23 -6.52
N PRO A 122 -4.10 -12.84 -6.82
CA PRO A 122 -5.03 -13.19 -5.76
C PRO A 122 -4.34 -14.05 -4.71
N ALA A 123 -4.50 -13.69 -3.44
CA ALA A 123 -3.92 -14.48 -2.34
C ALA A 123 -4.69 -15.79 -2.17
N GLU A 124 -3.97 -16.90 -2.09
CA GLU A 124 -4.56 -18.22 -1.84
C GLU A 124 -5.02 -18.38 -0.38
N SER A 125 -4.48 -17.55 0.50
CA SER A 125 -4.85 -17.48 1.92
C SER A 125 -4.58 -16.05 2.44
N ARG A 126 -5.19 -15.70 3.57
CA ARG A 126 -4.98 -14.39 4.23
C ARG A 126 -3.75 -14.41 5.12
N THR A 127 -2.63 -14.73 4.52
CA THR A 127 -1.31 -14.81 5.12
C THR A 127 -0.29 -14.15 4.20
N LEU A 128 0.91 -13.90 4.69
CA LEU A 128 2.02 -13.48 3.83
C LEU A 128 2.22 -14.48 2.68
N PRO A 129 2.65 -14.03 1.50
CA PRO A 129 2.96 -14.94 0.41
C PRO A 129 4.12 -15.87 0.79
N PRO A 130 4.20 -17.07 0.17
CA PRO A 130 5.41 -17.89 0.25
C PRO A 130 6.64 -17.12 -0.21
N ALA A 131 7.80 -17.43 0.34
CA ALA A 131 9.05 -16.73 0.02
C ALA A 131 9.43 -16.82 -1.47
N ASP A 132 8.98 -17.87 -2.17
CA ASP A 132 9.21 -18.10 -3.60
C ASP A 132 8.07 -17.62 -4.51
N HIS A 133 7.07 -16.91 -3.96
CA HIS A 133 6.00 -16.34 -4.78
C HIS A 133 6.57 -15.35 -5.78
N PRO A 134 6.22 -15.49 -7.09
CA PRO A 134 6.78 -14.62 -8.13
C PRO A 134 6.48 -13.14 -7.90
N MET A 135 7.47 -12.31 -8.15
CA MET A 135 7.31 -10.86 -8.19
C MET A 135 6.96 -10.43 -9.62
N PRO A 136 6.23 -9.31 -9.80
CA PRO A 136 6.02 -8.76 -11.14
C PRO A 136 7.37 -8.42 -11.78
N ASP A 137 7.47 -8.60 -13.09
CA ASP A 137 8.66 -8.21 -13.81
C ASP A 137 8.75 -6.68 -13.97
N GLU A 138 9.91 -6.20 -14.42
CA GLU A 138 10.18 -4.77 -14.54
C GLU A 138 9.21 -4.08 -15.52
N GLU A 139 8.89 -4.72 -16.65
CA GLU A 139 7.96 -4.17 -17.65
C GLU A 139 6.55 -4.01 -17.06
N GLN A 140 6.06 -5.03 -16.34
CA GLN A 140 4.78 -5.02 -15.66
C GLN A 140 4.72 -3.91 -14.59
N MET A 141 5.79 -3.78 -13.79
CA MET A 141 5.89 -2.71 -12.78
C MET A 141 5.87 -1.32 -13.42
N MET A 142 6.69 -1.10 -14.43
CA MET A 142 6.77 0.19 -15.12
C MET A 142 5.42 0.57 -15.75
N ALA A 143 4.75 -0.37 -16.41
CA ALA A 143 3.44 -0.12 -17.01
C ALA A 143 2.39 0.24 -15.96
N ALA A 144 2.33 -0.48 -14.86
CA ALA A 144 1.39 -0.23 -13.76
C ALA A 144 1.65 1.12 -13.10
N GLN A 145 2.90 1.45 -12.84
CA GLN A 145 3.30 2.73 -12.25
C GLN A 145 2.96 3.90 -13.18
N ALA A 146 3.26 3.79 -14.47
CA ALA A 146 2.92 4.82 -15.45
C ALA A 146 1.41 5.08 -15.50
N ALA A 147 0.59 4.02 -15.51
CA ALA A 147 -0.87 4.12 -15.51
C ALA A 147 -1.41 4.76 -14.22
N ALA A 148 -0.77 4.49 -13.09
CA ALA A 148 -1.18 5.02 -11.78
C ALA A 148 -0.63 6.43 -11.47
N GLY A 149 0.25 6.98 -12.31
CA GLY A 149 0.93 8.25 -12.02
C GLY A 149 1.90 8.14 -10.85
N CYS A 150 2.49 6.97 -10.66
CA CYS A 150 3.51 6.69 -9.66
C CYS A 150 4.84 6.46 -10.37
N ALA A 151 5.94 6.91 -9.80
CA ALA A 151 7.25 6.77 -10.40
C ALA A 151 8.32 6.45 -9.36
N PRO A 152 9.32 5.60 -9.71
CA PRO A 152 10.48 5.42 -8.86
C PRO A 152 11.32 6.71 -8.87
N VAL A 153 12.01 6.96 -7.76
CA VAL A 153 12.97 8.05 -7.60
C VAL A 153 14.31 7.43 -7.29
N GLY A 154 15.28 7.68 -8.17
CA GLY A 154 16.57 7.04 -7.99
C GLY A 154 17.74 7.91 -8.30
#